data_d7f4af42fca82e7c3f210739f0a8c6f6
#
_entry.id   d7f4af42fca82e7c3f210739f0a8c6f6
#
_cell.length_a   1.000
_cell.length_b   1.000
_cell.length_c   1.000
_cell.angle_alpha   90.00
_cell.angle_beta   90.00
_cell.angle_gamma   90.00
#
_symmetry.space_group_name_H-M   'P 1'
#
loop_
_entity.id
_entity.type
_entity.pdbx_description
1 polymer ?
#
loop_
_entity_poly.entity_id
_entity_poly.type
_entity_poly.pdbx_seq_one_letter_code
_entity_poly.pdbx_strand_id
1 'polypeptide(L)' 'MKIRLDQYLVQHGLIQSRERAKAMIMAGVVFVNEQKVDKAGEMIKEDAKV' A
#
# COMPACT_ATOMS: atom_id res chain seq x y z
N MET A 1 -4.49 5.22 -13.92
CA MET A 1 -3.44 6.03 -13.27
C MET A 1 -2.85 5.25 -12.11
N LYS A 2 -1.61 5.54 -11.76
CA LYS A 2 -0.95 4.85 -10.66
C LYS A 2 -0.96 5.70 -9.40
N ILE A 3 -0.98 5.05 -8.25
CA ILE A 3 -0.98 5.71 -6.95
C ILE A 3 0.05 5.03 -6.05
N ARG A 4 0.65 5.79 -5.14
CA ARG A 4 1.58 5.20 -4.18
C ARG A 4 0.83 4.26 -3.24
N LEU A 5 1.46 3.15 -2.92
CA LEU A 5 0.82 2.13 -2.08
C LEU A 5 0.44 2.68 -0.70
N ASP A 6 1.33 3.45 -0.07
CA ASP A 6 1.03 4.03 1.24
C ASP A 6 -0.19 4.96 1.17
N GLN A 7 -0.27 5.76 0.12
CA GLN A 7 -1.41 6.65 -0.09
C GLN A 7 -2.68 5.86 -0.36
N TYR A 8 -2.60 4.80 -1.14
CA TYR A 8 -3.73 3.93 -1.44
C TYR A 8 -4.35 3.37 -0.16
N LEU A 9 -3.51 2.86 0.74
CA LEU A 9 -3.99 2.26 1.96
C LEU A 9 -4.73 3.26 2.84
N VAL A 10 -4.26 4.49 2.90
CA VAL A 10 -4.93 5.54 3.67
C VAL A 10 -6.21 6.00 2.98
N GLN A 11 -6.15 6.20 1.67
CA GLN A 11 -7.28 6.71 0.89
C GLN A 11 -8.47 5.76 0.92
N HIS A 12 -8.22 4.46 0.96
CA HIS A 12 -9.26 3.45 0.99
C HIS A 12 -9.69 3.07 2.41
N GLY A 13 -9.17 3.77 3.41
CA GLY A 13 -9.56 3.54 4.79
C GLY A 13 -9.05 2.25 5.39
N LEU A 14 -8.07 1.62 4.77
CA LEU A 14 -7.50 0.38 5.28
C LEU A 14 -6.56 0.64 6.47
N ILE A 15 -5.91 1.80 6.46
CA ILE A 15 -4.97 2.20 7.50
C ILE A 15 -5.21 3.68 7.79
N GLN A 16 -5.07 4.08 9.06
CA GLN A 16 -5.43 5.42 9.48
C GLN A 16 -4.40 6.50 9.15
N SER A 17 -3.14 6.14 9.00
CA SER A 17 -2.10 7.12 8.72
C SER A 17 -1.08 6.57 7.74
N ARG A 18 -0.43 7.49 7.01
CA ARG A 18 0.61 7.11 6.05
C ARG A 18 1.83 6.51 6.75
N GLU A 19 2.14 6.98 7.94
CA GLU A 19 3.25 6.43 8.71
C GLU A 19 3.01 4.97 9.06
N ARG A 20 1.80 4.65 9.47
CA ARG A 20 1.44 3.25 9.74
C ARG A 20 1.44 2.42 8.46
N ALA A 21 0.96 3.01 7.37
CA ALA A 21 0.98 2.33 6.08
C ALA A 21 2.41 1.96 5.69
N LYS A 22 3.34 2.90 5.82
CA LYS A 22 4.75 2.65 5.56
C LYS A 22 5.28 1.51 6.42
N ALA A 23 5.00 1.55 7.71
CA ALA A 23 5.49 0.54 8.65
C ALA A 23 4.97 -0.84 8.28
N MET A 24 3.70 -0.93 7.93
CA MET A 24 3.10 -2.21 7.57
C MET A 24 3.66 -2.74 6.25
N ILE A 25 3.87 -1.87 5.28
CA ILE A 25 4.47 -2.28 4.01
C ILE A 25 5.89 -2.80 4.24
N MET A 26 6.68 -2.09 5.04
CA MET A 26 8.04 -2.48 5.34
C MET A 26 8.09 -3.77 6.16
N ALA A 27 7.07 -4.06 6.95
CA ALA A 27 6.97 -5.29 7.70
C ALA A 27 6.64 -6.49 6.80
N GLY A 28 6.29 -6.25 5.55
CA GLY A 28 6.01 -7.33 4.61
C GLY A 28 4.66 -7.99 4.78
N VAL A 29 3.68 -7.25 5.34
CA VAL A 29 2.34 -7.80 5.56
C VAL A 29 1.33 -7.28 4.52
N VAL A 30 1.79 -6.48 3.56
CA VAL A 30 0.92 -5.91 2.54
C VAL A 30 1.17 -6.63 1.21
N PHE A 31 0.09 -7.10 0.61
CA PHE A 31 0.14 -7.79 -0.68
C PHE A 31 -0.69 -7.02 -1.69
N VAL A 32 -0.17 -6.90 -2.90
CA VAL A 32 -0.87 -6.27 -4.03
C VAL A 32 -0.98 -7.31 -5.12
N ASN A 33 -2.22 -7.65 -5.51
CA ASN A 33 -2.47 -8.68 -6.51
C ASN A 33 -1.73 -9.98 -6.17
N GLU A 34 -1.77 -10.37 -4.90
CA GLU A 34 -1.14 -11.57 -4.36
C GLU A 34 0.38 -11.55 -4.37
N GLN A 35 0.98 -10.38 -4.62
CA GLN A 35 2.42 -10.22 -4.54
C GLN A 35 2.78 -9.37 -3.35
N LYS A 36 3.73 -9.84 -2.56
CA LYS A 36 4.21 -9.09 -1.40
C LYS A 36 4.96 -7.85 -1.85
N VAL A 37 4.62 -6.71 -1.27
CA VAL A 37 5.28 -5.43 -1.53
C VAL A 37 5.90 -4.95 -0.23
N ASP A 38 7.18 -4.63 -0.27
CA ASP A 38 7.91 -4.17 0.92
C ASP A 38 8.44 -2.74 0.78
N LYS A 39 8.02 -2.03 -0.25
CA LYS A 39 8.43 -0.65 -0.49
C LYS A 39 7.23 0.27 -0.42
N ALA A 40 7.24 1.22 0.52
CA ALA A 40 6.12 2.13 0.72
C ALA A 40 5.87 3.02 -0.49
N GLY A 41 6.92 3.37 -1.22
CA GLY A 41 6.81 4.21 -2.41
C GLY A 41 6.45 3.48 -3.67
N GLU A 42 6.10 2.19 -3.58
CA GLU A 42 5.72 1.40 -4.76
C GLU A 42 4.48 1.99 -5.41
N MET A 43 4.53 2.14 -6.73
CA MET A 43 3.39 2.64 -7.49
C MET A 43 2.52 1.47 -7.94
N ILE A 44 1.24 1.55 -7.66
CA ILE A 44 0.28 0.51 -8.05
C ILE A 44 -0.85 1.16 -8.83
N LYS A 45 -1.58 0.33 -9.58
CA LYS A 45 -2.76 0.80 -10.28
C LYS A 45 -3.89 1.06 -9.29
N GLU A 46 -4.71 2.07 -9.57
CA GLU A 46 -5.84 2.43 -8.70
C GLU A 46 -6.80 1.26 -8.48
N ASP A 47 -6.92 0.37 -9.45
CA ASP A 47 -7.82 -0.76 -9.38
C ASP A 47 -7.15 -2.04 -8.89
N ALA A 48 -5.92 -1.96 -8.39
CA ALA A 48 -5.21 -3.13 -7.88
C ALA A 48 -5.87 -3.67 -6.62
N LYS A 49 -5.82 -4.95 -6.44
CA LYS A 49 -6.28 -5.60 -5.21
C LYS A 49 -5.18 -5.56 -4.15
N VAL A 50 -5.53 -5.06 -3.00
CA VAL A 50 -4.59 -4.97 -1.89
C VAL A 50 -5.08 -5.80 -0.71
#